data_68eb5cbe76412aee69f6633da91680ad
#
_entry.id   68eb5cbe76412aee69f6633da91680ad
#
_cell.length_a   1.000
_cell.length_b   1.000
_cell.length_c   1.000
_cell.angle_alpha   90.00
_cell.angle_beta   90.00
_cell.angle_gamma   90.00
#
_symmetry.space_group_name_H-M   'P 1'
#
loop_
_entity.id
_entity.type
_entity.pdbx_description
1 polymer ?
#
loop_
_entity_poly.entity_id
_entity_poly.type
_entity_poly.pdbx_seq_one_letter_code
_entity_poly.pdbx_strand_id
1 'polypeptide(L)'
;LMRMIPDRGKFKRYVVYLEAHNGMPAKQQAIRIKQLFYDFGADKIILDTTGIGEAVWEFVRESNYDEERGVRYDGFTCFNEDNRVDDLSKRTGLPFVYSMQPNTEINSRIAVSVRKLLADKDLILPMNDREAKILVTEKIASLDLDLDEAAYREAILLAPFVQTTIMV
;
A
#
# COMPACT_ATOMS: atom_id res chain seq x y z
N LEU A 1 0.14 -0.64 1.84
CA LEU A 1 -0.49 -1.66 1.02
C LEU A 1 -1.15 -2.70 1.93
N MET A 2 -2.34 -3.15 1.57
CA MET A 2 -3.12 -4.07 2.39
C MET A 2 -3.62 -5.24 1.54
N ARG A 3 -3.52 -6.46 2.08
CA ARG A 3 -4.07 -7.68 1.50
C ARG A 3 -5.28 -8.15 2.31
N MET A 4 -6.33 -8.54 1.63
CA MET A 4 -7.54 -9.08 2.25
C MET A 4 -7.61 -10.59 2.00
N ILE A 5 -7.71 -11.38 3.07
CA ILE A 5 -7.75 -12.84 2.99
C ILE A 5 -9.08 -13.31 3.60
N PRO A 6 -9.87 -14.15 2.89
CA PRO A 6 -11.08 -14.74 3.46
C PRO A 6 -10.77 -15.61 4.69
N ASP A 7 -11.53 -15.41 5.78
CA ASP A 7 -11.45 -16.22 6.98
C ASP A 7 -12.86 -16.44 7.57
N ARG A 8 -13.38 -17.66 7.50
CA ARG A 8 -14.65 -18.08 8.11
C ARG A 8 -15.85 -17.16 7.86
N GLY A 9 -16.03 -16.73 6.61
CA GLY A 9 -17.13 -15.84 6.20
C GLY A 9 -16.87 -14.35 6.45
N LYS A 10 -15.66 -13.99 6.88
CA LYS A 10 -15.16 -12.62 7.02
C LYS A 10 -13.89 -12.44 6.21
N PHE A 11 -13.30 -11.26 6.30
CA PHE A 11 -11.98 -10.98 5.74
C PHE A 11 -11.03 -10.49 6.82
N LYS A 12 -9.86 -11.11 6.92
CA LYS A 12 -8.71 -10.55 7.62
C LYS A 12 -7.95 -9.61 6.69
N ARG A 13 -7.46 -8.52 7.23
CA ARG A 13 -6.76 -7.45 6.52
C ARG A 13 -5.33 -7.39 7.02
N TYR A 14 -4.40 -7.70 6.15
CA TYR A 14 -2.97 -7.66 6.46
C TYR A 14 -2.36 -6.41 5.84
N VAL A 15 -1.77 -5.55 6.66
CA VAL A 15 -0.92 -4.49 6.14
C VAL A 15 0.41 -5.15 5.76
N VAL A 16 0.62 -5.34 4.46
CA VAL A 16 1.77 -6.08 3.94
C VAL A 16 2.93 -5.19 3.55
N TYR A 17 2.69 -3.90 3.40
CA TYR A 17 3.73 -2.93 3.11
C TYR A 17 3.32 -1.54 3.59
N LEU A 18 4.27 -0.80 4.14
CA LEU A 18 4.09 0.57 4.61
C LEU A 18 5.36 1.36 4.31
N GLU A 19 5.21 2.51 3.69
CA GLU A 19 6.30 3.44 3.48
C GLU A 19 5.83 4.87 3.76
N ALA A 20 6.77 5.73 4.11
CA ALA A 20 6.52 7.15 4.30
C ALA A 20 7.59 7.95 3.56
N HIS A 21 7.17 8.98 2.85
CA HIS A 21 8.06 9.87 2.12
C HIS A 21 7.86 11.30 2.60
N ASN A 22 8.95 12.01 2.83
CA ASN A 22 8.93 13.41 3.18
C ASN A 22 9.48 14.24 2.01
N GLY A 23 8.69 15.19 1.53
CA GLY A 23 9.12 16.11 0.46
C GLY A 23 9.18 15.49 -0.95
N MET A 24 8.64 14.29 -1.17
CA MET A 24 8.60 13.67 -2.49
C MET A 24 7.65 14.46 -3.43
N PRO A 25 8.10 14.90 -4.63
CA PRO A 25 7.26 15.57 -5.60
C PRO A 25 6.05 14.72 -6.03
N ALA A 26 4.91 15.36 -6.31
CA ALA A 26 3.65 14.69 -6.66
C ALA A 26 3.79 13.71 -7.84
N LYS A 27 4.55 14.07 -8.87
CA LYS A 27 4.85 13.18 -10.00
C LYS A 27 5.60 11.92 -9.58
N GLN A 28 6.58 12.03 -8.70
CA GLN A 28 7.32 10.88 -8.20
C GLN A 28 6.45 10.00 -7.30
N GLN A 29 5.57 10.61 -6.48
CA GLN A 29 4.58 9.86 -5.71
C GLN A 29 3.65 9.07 -6.62
N ALA A 30 3.16 9.66 -7.71
CA ALA A 30 2.31 8.97 -8.67
C ALA A 30 3.02 7.79 -9.35
N ILE A 31 4.29 7.95 -9.74
CA ILE A 31 5.10 6.84 -10.27
C ILE A 31 5.26 5.75 -9.22
N ARG A 32 5.56 6.12 -7.97
CA ARG A 32 5.72 5.16 -6.87
C ARG A 32 4.43 4.38 -6.59
N ILE A 33 3.28 5.02 -6.63
CA ILE A 33 1.97 4.36 -6.51
C ILE A 33 1.78 3.31 -7.61
N LYS A 34 2.15 3.63 -8.85
CA LYS A 34 2.06 2.70 -9.98
C LYS A 34 3.06 1.55 -9.85
N GLN A 35 4.29 1.82 -9.43
CA GLN A 35 5.27 0.77 -9.12
C GLN A 35 4.68 -0.23 -8.12
N LEU A 36 4.19 0.25 -6.97
CA LEU A 36 3.61 -0.59 -5.93
C LEU A 36 2.37 -1.35 -6.43
N PHE A 37 1.54 -0.72 -7.25
CA PHE A 37 0.36 -1.37 -7.82
C PHE A 37 0.74 -2.60 -8.65
N TYR A 38 1.72 -2.45 -9.54
CA TYR A 38 2.16 -3.56 -10.39
C TYR A 38 3.05 -4.57 -9.65
N ASP A 39 3.96 -4.11 -8.79
CA ASP A 39 4.88 -4.99 -8.04
C ASP A 39 4.12 -5.96 -7.12
N PHE A 40 3.04 -5.49 -6.50
CA PHE A 40 2.24 -6.30 -5.59
C PHE A 40 0.98 -6.91 -6.23
N GLY A 41 0.75 -6.68 -7.53
CA GLY A 41 -0.46 -7.12 -8.21
C GLY A 41 -1.73 -6.62 -7.53
N ALA A 42 -1.76 -5.33 -7.16
CA ALA A 42 -2.90 -4.76 -6.44
C ALA A 42 -4.12 -4.64 -7.35
N ASP A 43 -5.31 -4.84 -6.80
CA ASP A 43 -6.58 -4.73 -7.54
C ASP A 43 -7.16 -3.32 -7.53
N LYS A 44 -6.91 -2.57 -6.47
CA LYS A 44 -7.51 -1.25 -6.23
C LYS A 44 -6.55 -0.34 -5.47
N ILE A 45 -6.71 0.95 -5.70
CA ILE A 45 -6.02 2.03 -5.00
C ILE A 45 -7.08 2.89 -4.32
N ILE A 46 -6.89 3.21 -3.06
CA ILE A 46 -7.65 4.25 -2.37
C ILE A 46 -6.73 5.44 -2.24
N LEU A 47 -7.11 6.54 -2.85
CA LEU A 47 -6.32 7.77 -2.86
C LEU A 47 -7.12 8.89 -2.18
N ASP A 48 -6.52 9.52 -1.17
CA ASP A 48 -7.04 10.78 -0.66
C ASP A 48 -6.75 11.87 -1.69
N THR A 49 -7.81 12.39 -2.29
CA THR A 49 -7.73 13.40 -3.38
C THR A 49 -7.99 14.81 -2.88
N THR A 50 -7.71 15.08 -1.59
CA THR A 50 -7.77 16.42 -1.02
C THR A 50 -6.39 17.03 -0.81
N GLY A 51 -6.25 18.34 -0.96
CA GLY A 51 -5.00 19.06 -0.74
C GLY A 51 -3.85 18.55 -1.61
N ILE A 52 -2.78 18.06 -0.99
CA ILE A 52 -1.62 17.49 -1.72
C ILE A 52 -2.01 16.28 -2.55
N GLY A 53 -2.96 15.49 -2.11
CA GLY A 53 -3.45 14.32 -2.82
C GLY A 53 -4.11 14.66 -4.17
N GLU A 54 -4.66 15.85 -4.32
CA GLU A 54 -5.18 16.33 -5.61
C GLU A 54 -4.07 16.48 -6.65
N ALA A 55 -2.94 17.06 -6.26
CA ALA A 55 -1.77 17.16 -7.14
C ALA A 55 -1.20 15.79 -7.54
N VAL A 56 -1.20 14.81 -6.62
CA VAL A 56 -0.79 13.44 -6.92
C VAL A 56 -1.78 12.79 -7.90
N TRP A 57 -3.08 13.01 -7.68
CA TRP A 57 -4.14 12.48 -8.54
C TRP A 57 -4.00 12.92 -9.99
N GLU A 58 -3.66 14.18 -10.24
CA GLU A 58 -3.44 14.68 -11.61
C GLU A 58 -2.36 13.86 -12.34
N PHE A 59 -1.26 13.53 -11.67
CA PHE A 59 -0.22 12.69 -12.27
C PHE A 59 -0.60 11.20 -12.33
N VAL A 60 -1.42 10.69 -11.41
CA VAL A 60 -1.90 9.30 -11.47
C VAL A 60 -2.79 9.07 -12.68
N ARG A 61 -3.57 10.07 -13.09
CA ARG A 61 -4.44 10.02 -14.30
C ARG A 61 -3.65 9.96 -15.60
N GLU A 62 -2.44 10.49 -15.61
CA GLU A 62 -1.61 10.57 -16.81
C GLU A 62 -0.76 9.30 -16.98
N SER A 63 -0.32 9.05 -18.22
CA SER A 63 0.74 8.09 -18.48
C SER A 63 2.07 8.65 -17.97
N ASN A 64 2.80 7.87 -17.20
CA ASN A 64 4.08 8.29 -16.62
C ASN A 64 5.20 7.37 -17.10
N TYR A 65 6.34 7.98 -17.41
CA TYR A 65 7.57 7.24 -17.68
C TYR A 65 8.43 7.20 -16.41
N ASP A 66 8.80 6.00 -16.01
CA ASP A 66 9.69 5.72 -14.89
C ASP A 66 11.11 5.58 -15.47
N GLU A 67 11.94 6.58 -15.26
CA GLU A 67 13.31 6.62 -15.77
C GLU A 67 14.20 5.58 -15.09
N GLU A 68 13.96 5.30 -13.81
CA GLU A 68 14.75 4.35 -13.02
C GLU A 68 14.55 2.91 -13.53
N ARG A 69 13.32 2.55 -13.87
CA ARG A 69 12.96 1.20 -14.34
C ARG A 69 12.90 1.07 -15.86
N GLY A 70 12.95 2.19 -16.59
CA GLY A 70 12.78 2.21 -18.03
C GLY A 70 11.37 1.77 -18.49
N VAL A 71 10.34 1.94 -17.66
CA VAL A 71 8.98 1.47 -17.89
C VAL A 71 8.02 2.64 -18.03
N ARG A 72 7.05 2.51 -18.93
CA ARG A 72 5.92 3.45 -19.05
C ARG A 72 4.68 2.81 -18.41
N TYR A 73 4.11 3.50 -17.45
CA TYR A 73 2.84 3.13 -16.81
C TYR A 73 1.69 3.91 -17.44
N ASP A 74 0.59 3.26 -17.72
CA ASP A 74 -0.63 3.90 -18.20
C ASP A 74 -1.29 4.75 -17.12
N GLY A 75 -2.17 5.68 -17.54
CA GLY A 75 -3.00 6.45 -16.63
C GLY A 75 -4.03 5.57 -15.93
N PHE A 76 -4.36 5.93 -14.69
CA PHE A 76 -5.45 5.29 -13.96
C PHE A 76 -6.66 6.22 -13.89
N THR A 77 -7.86 5.66 -13.90
CA THR A 77 -9.10 6.40 -13.73
C THR A 77 -9.80 6.03 -12.43
N CYS A 78 -10.65 6.92 -11.98
CA CYS A 78 -11.49 6.73 -10.82
C CYS A 78 -12.75 5.95 -11.20
N PHE A 79 -13.21 5.05 -10.33
CA PHE A 79 -14.44 4.28 -10.57
C PHE A 79 -15.63 4.73 -9.71
N ASN A 80 -15.44 5.66 -8.79
CA ASN A 80 -16.50 6.13 -7.87
C ASN A 80 -16.91 7.59 -8.04
N GLU A 81 -16.32 8.33 -8.96
CA GLU A 81 -16.65 9.74 -9.21
C GLU A 81 -17.16 9.95 -10.62
N ASP A 82 -18.49 10.08 -10.75
CA ASP A 82 -19.12 10.47 -12.03
C ASP A 82 -18.93 11.96 -12.31
N ASN A 83 -18.79 12.81 -11.30
CA ASN A 83 -18.76 14.27 -11.41
C ASN A 83 -17.39 14.86 -11.78
N ARG A 84 -16.29 14.09 -11.71
CA ARG A 84 -14.94 14.52 -12.14
C ARG A 84 -14.62 14.08 -13.56
N VAL A 85 -15.59 13.52 -14.26
CA VAL A 85 -15.45 13.08 -15.63
C VAL A 85 -16.07 14.12 -16.54
N ASP A 86 -15.36 15.21 -16.77
CA ASP A 86 -15.80 16.23 -17.72
C ASP A 86 -15.91 15.71 -19.17
N ASP A 87 -15.37 14.54 -19.44
CA ASP A 87 -15.46 13.93 -20.76
C ASP A 87 -15.20 12.40 -20.69
N LEU A 88 -16.27 11.63 -20.77
CA LEU A 88 -16.20 10.16 -20.86
C LEU A 88 -15.38 9.69 -22.09
N SER A 89 -15.26 10.52 -23.13
CA SER A 89 -14.46 10.24 -24.32
C SER A 89 -12.97 10.28 -24.08
N LYS A 90 -12.51 10.88 -22.97
CA LYS A 90 -11.10 10.99 -22.56
C LYS A 90 -10.69 9.93 -21.53
N ARG A 91 -11.55 8.98 -21.18
CA ARG A 91 -11.19 7.86 -20.30
C ARG A 91 -10.27 6.88 -21.03
N THR A 92 -8.99 7.20 -21.08
CA THR A 92 -7.97 6.30 -21.63
C THR A 92 -7.31 5.40 -20.58
N GLY A 93 -7.63 5.62 -19.30
CA GLY A 93 -7.00 4.92 -18.18
C GLY A 93 -7.82 3.74 -17.63
N LEU A 94 -7.16 2.90 -16.86
CA LEU A 94 -7.76 1.74 -16.21
C LEU A 94 -8.44 2.14 -14.88
N PRO A 95 -9.68 1.65 -14.58
CA PRO A 95 -10.48 2.10 -13.43
C PRO A 95 -10.04 1.44 -12.12
N PHE A 96 -8.87 1.77 -11.63
CA PHE A 96 -8.29 1.18 -10.43
C PHE A 96 -8.41 2.04 -9.16
N VAL A 97 -8.72 3.34 -9.31
CA VAL A 97 -8.67 4.29 -8.19
C VAL A 97 -10.04 4.53 -7.59
N TYR A 98 -10.12 4.42 -6.27
CA TYR A 98 -11.19 4.99 -5.46
C TYR A 98 -10.74 6.35 -4.94
N SER A 99 -11.33 7.42 -5.45
CA SER A 99 -11.08 8.77 -4.95
C SER A 99 -11.81 8.97 -3.63
N MET A 100 -11.07 9.28 -2.58
CA MET A 100 -11.61 9.55 -1.26
C MET A 100 -11.43 11.03 -0.94
N GLN A 101 -12.52 11.69 -0.55
CA GLN A 101 -12.51 13.07 -0.05
C GLN A 101 -12.92 13.04 1.43
N PRO A 102 -11.97 12.92 2.36
CA PRO A 102 -12.28 12.82 3.76
C PRO A 102 -12.97 14.07 4.28
N ASN A 103 -14.04 13.87 5.04
CA ASN A 103 -14.68 14.89 5.85
C ASN A 103 -14.77 14.40 7.31
N THR A 104 -15.29 15.23 8.20
CA THR A 104 -15.37 14.89 9.63
C THR A 104 -16.16 13.60 9.87
N GLU A 105 -17.24 13.36 9.14
CA GLU A 105 -18.05 12.14 9.26
C GLU A 105 -17.28 10.92 8.79
N ILE A 106 -16.69 10.98 7.60
CA ILE A 106 -15.89 9.90 7.02
C ILE A 106 -14.71 9.56 7.94
N ASN A 107 -13.99 10.57 8.43
CA ASN A 107 -12.87 10.37 9.35
C ASN A 107 -13.31 9.70 10.66
N SER A 108 -14.44 10.11 11.22
CA SER A 108 -15.01 9.48 12.41
C SER A 108 -15.38 8.02 12.17
N ARG A 109 -16.01 7.71 11.03
CA ARG A 109 -16.36 6.33 10.64
C ARG A 109 -15.12 5.47 10.43
N ILE A 110 -14.08 6.00 9.79
CA ILE A 110 -12.80 5.30 9.62
C ILE A 110 -12.20 4.98 10.98
N ALA A 111 -12.12 5.96 11.90
CA ALA A 111 -11.55 5.76 13.23
C ALA A 111 -12.28 4.66 14.03
N VAL A 112 -13.62 4.68 14.00
CA VAL A 112 -14.45 3.63 14.64
C VAL A 112 -14.21 2.28 14.00
N SER A 113 -14.16 2.21 12.67
CA SER A 113 -13.94 0.96 11.93
C SER A 113 -12.56 0.37 12.22
N VAL A 114 -11.52 1.20 12.23
CA VAL A 114 -10.14 0.74 12.54
C VAL A 114 -10.07 0.20 13.97
N ARG A 115 -10.65 0.89 14.96
CA ARG A 115 -10.71 0.40 16.35
C ARG A 115 -11.38 -0.96 16.43
N LYS A 116 -12.52 -1.14 15.75
CA LYS A 116 -13.24 -2.40 15.72
C LYS A 116 -12.39 -3.51 15.09
N LEU A 117 -11.79 -3.26 13.94
CA LEU A 117 -10.95 -4.23 13.25
C LEU A 117 -9.74 -4.67 14.09
N LEU A 118 -9.14 -3.74 14.85
CA LEU A 118 -8.05 -4.07 15.78
C LEU A 118 -8.55 -4.89 16.99
N ALA A 119 -9.70 -4.52 17.58
CA ALA A 119 -10.30 -5.24 18.71
C ALA A 119 -10.70 -6.68 18.32
N ASP A 120 -11.25 -6.84 17.12
CA ASP A 120 -11.68 -8.13 16.57
C ASP A 120 -10.49 -8.97 16.02
N LYS A 121 -9.28 -8.42 16.01
CA LYS A 121 -8.08 -8.99 15.38
C LYS A 121 -8.28 -9.31 13.89
N ASP A 122 -9.09 -8.50 13.22
CA ASP A 122 -9.36 -8.58 11.78
C ASP A 122 -8.44 -7.63 10.97
N LEU A 123 -7.66 -6.77 11.64
CA LEU A 123 -6.58 -5.96 11.07
C LEU A 123 -5.26 -6.38 11.69
N ILE A 124 -4.37 -6.89 10.86
CA ILE A 124 -3.03 -7.34 11.23
C ILE A 124 -2.04 -6.30 10.73
N LEU A 125 -1.30 -5.70 11.64
CA LEU A 125 -0.24 -4.74 11.34
C LEU A 125 1.09 -5.47 11.12
N PRO A 126 2.04 -4.86 10.40
CA PRO A 126 3.39 -5.39 10.30
C PRO A 126 4.01 -5.51 11.70
N MET A 127 4.88 -6.47 11.83
CA MET A 127 5.71 -6.63 13.04
C MET A 127 6.55 -5.36 13.27
N ASN A 128 6.71 -4.96 14.51
CA ASN A 128 7.60 -3.85 14.85
C ASN A 128 9.08 -4.28 14.81
N ASP A 129 10.00 -3.31 14.73
CA ASP A 129 11.44 -3.56 14.59
C ASP A 129 12.01 -4.44 15.72
N ARG A 130 11.50 -4.32 16.93
CA ARG A 130 11.97 -5.12 18.08
C ARG A 130 11.58 -6.59 17.91
N GLU A 131 10.34 -6.85 17.54
CA GLU A 131 9.83 -8.20 17.28
C GLU A 131 10.54 -8.81 16.07
N ALA A 132 10.76 -8.01 15.00
CA ALA A 132 11.50 -8.42 13.83
C ALA A 132 12.94 -8.85 14.18
N LYS A 133 13.65 -8.07 15.00
CA LYS A 133 15.00 -8.40 15.47
C LYS A 133 15.03 -9.71 16.26
N ILE A 134 14.10 -9.91 17.18
CA ILE A 134 14.00 -11.14 17.98
C ILE A 134 13.79 -12.33 17.04
N LEU A 135 12.80 -12.25 16.15
CA LEU A 135 12.47 -13.33 15.21
C LEU A 135 13.66 -13.70 14.32
N VAL A 136 14.34 -12.69 13.74
CA VAL A 136 15.49 -12.92 12.86
C VAL A 136 16.64 -13.55 13.64
N THR A 137 16.94 -13.05 14.84
CA THR A 137 18.01 -13.60 15.70
C THR A 137 17.73 -15.06 16.07
N GLU A 138 16.50 -15.38 16.50
CA GLU A 138 16.11 -16.75 16.83
C GLU A 138 16.19 -17.66 15.61
N LYS A 139 15.79 -17.17 14.42
CA LYS A 139 15.82 -17.94 13.20
C LYS A 139 17.23 -18.24 12.73
N ILE A 140 18.13 -17.24 12.76
CA ILE A 140 19.55 -17.39 12.46
C ILE A 140 20.19 -18.44 13.38
N ALA A 141 19.96 -18.33 14.70
CA ALA A 141 20.45 -19.29 15.66
C ALA A 141 19.92 -20.71 15.42
N SER A 142 18.63 -20.84 15.07
CA SER A 142 18.00 -22.14 14.80
C SER A 142 18.50 -22.83 13.54
N LEU A 143 19.02 -22.07 12.58
CA LEU A 143 19.51 -22.57 11.28
C LEU A 143 21.04 -22.61 11.20
N ASP A 144 21.72 -22.20 12.28
CA ASP A 144 23.18 -22.08 12.37
C ASP A 144 23.78 -21.25 11.20
N LEU A 145 23.12 -20.12 10.90
CA LEU A 145 23.52 -19.23 9.83
C LEU A 145 24.50 -18.18 10.33
N ASP A 146 25.55 -17.92 9.58
CA ASP A 146 26.45 -16.78 9.77
C ASP A 146 26.10 -15.70 8.72
N LEU A 147 25.47 -14.62 9.19
CA LEU A 147 25.09 -13.49 8.33
C LEU A 147 25.99 -12.29 8.65
N ASP A 148 26.47 -11.64 7.60
CA ASP A 148 27.10 -10.34 7.77
C ASP A 148 26.07 -9.27 8.21
N GLU A 149 26.56 -8.10 8.63
CA GLU A 149 25.70 -7.03 9.17
C GLU A 149 24.70 -6.50 8.13
N ALA A 150 25.05 -6.49 6.85
CA ALA A 150 24.18 -6.03 5.78
C ALA A 150 23.03 -7.01 5.56
N ALA A 151 23.33 -8.30 5.45
CA ALA A 151 22.31 -9.36 5.31
C ALA A 151 21.40 -9.45 6.54
N TYR A 152 21.96 -9.25 7.76
CA TYR A 152 21.16 -9.22 8.98
C TYR A 152 20.18 -8.04 9.01
N ARG A 153 20.62 -6.84 8.62
CA ARG A 153 19.75 -5.66 8.50
C ARG A 153 18.65 -5.87 7.47
N GLU A 154 18.98 -6.42 6.31
CA GLU A 154 18.00 -6.75 5.28
C GLU A 154 16.98 -7.77 5.77
N ALA A 155 17.40 -8.82 6.46
CA ALA A 155 16.52 -9.82 7.05
C ALA A 155 15.52 -9.19 8.05
N ILE A 156 15.98 -8.23 8.90
CA ILE A 156 15.10 -7.50 9.81
C ILE A 156 14.07 -6.65 9.05
N LEU A 157 14.48 -5.99 7.98
CA LEU A 157 13.57 -5.19 7.16
C LEU A 157 12.51 -6.04 6.45
N LEU A 158 12.86 -7.27 6.07
CA LEU A 158 11.96 -8.19 5.37
C LEU A 158 11.09 -9.03 6.31
N ALA A 159 11.51 -9.25 7.55
CA ALA A 159 10.79 -10.11 8.51
C ALA A 159 9.30 -9.76 8.70
N PRO A 160 8.89 -8.47 8.80
CA PRO A 160 7.48 -8.09 8.91
C PRO A 160 6.62 -8.56 7.73
N PHE A 161 7.21 -8.73 6.56
CA PHE A 161 6.50 -9.10 5.32
C PHE A 161 6.47 -10.61 5.10
N VAL A 162 7.52 -11.32 5.52
CA VAL A 162 7.62 -12.78 5.39
C VAL A 162 6.57 -13.48 6.24
N GLN A 163 6.28 -12.99 7.44
CA GLN A 163 5.30 -13.58 8.34
C GLN A 163 3.87 -13.52 7.77
N THR A 164 3.54 -12.50 6.96
CA THR A 164 2.23 -12.40 6.29
C THR A 164 2.12 -13.35 5.09
N THR A 165 3.23 -13.85 4.56
CA THR A 165 3.26 -14.75 3.39
C THR A 165 3.21 -16.23 3.79
N ILE A 166 3.70 -16.60 5.00
CA ILE A 166 3.79 -17.99 5.46
C ILE A 166 2.47 -18.51 6.06
N MET A 167 1.49 -17.63 6.32
CA MET A 167 0.18 -18.01 6.89
C MET A 167 -0.91 -18.20 5.82
N VAL A 168 -0.55 -18.56 4.59
CA VAL A 168 -1.49 -18.88 3.50
C VAL A 168 -1.49 -20.38 3.25
#